data_40fb7f43ace28472c2602626ddb40f52
#
_entry.id   40fb7f43ace28472c2602626ddb40f52
#
_cell.length_a   1.000
_cell.length_b   1.000
_cell.length_c   1.000
_cell.angle_alpha   90.00
_cell.angle_beta   90.00
_cell.angle_gamma   90.00
#
_symmetry.space_group_name_H-M   'P 1'
#
loop_
_entity.id
_entity.type
_entity.pdbx_description
1 polymer ?
#
loop_
_entity_poly.entity_id
_entity_poly.type
_entity_poly.pdbx_seq_one_letter_code
_entity_poly.pdbx_strand_id
1 'polypeptide(L)'
;MEALSQRFTQETGVRIRNIPTPESTLDYLELSRKLLREGSSGADLLSIDLIWSPILEPDLIDLQPYLADEISLLEPQLLPSYTVNGKLVAIPDNVPIGTLEYRTDLLREYGYDHPPKTWDQLESMAQRIQAGERAKGKKDFWGYVWQGAAAEALTCNALEWQVAEGGGRIIEKDRTISVNNPAAIRAWEQAKRWIGTISPPGVVEYRELDSMNVFDSGGAAFNRVWRGTTIMHRGQSRQVHWLNSLAKGKIGYTSIPGGRRGWAAGALGGSGLAVSRNSFHPKEAIEFVRFLIREQIDQSEEWRSAFSVTQPEVNDQPSVRDPDNLSEDLSQRRSGVVGRPSGLTGRAYEEVTRAYINAVHSVLTGTRGAQKAAAELEEELVKITGFRTGPPRITD
;
A
#
# COMPACT_ATOMS: atom_id res chain seq x y z
N MET A 1 -15.48 -1.31 13.11
CA MET A 1 -14.86 -1.27 14.45
C MET A 1 -15.90 -1.04 15.56
N GLU A 2 -16.74 -0.01 15.49
CA GLU A 2 -17.70 0.31 16.57
C GLU A 2 -18.61 -0.86 16.93
N ALA A 3 -19.22 -1.55 15.96
CA ALA A 3 -20.07 -2.72 16.20
C ALA A 3 -19.30 -3.88 16.85
N LEU A 4 -18.04 -4.12 16.47
CA LEU A 4 -17.20 -5.15 17.08
C LEU A 4 -16.81 -4.77 18.52
N SER A 5 -16.48 -3.51 18.77
CA SER A 5 -16.21 -3.01 20.11
C SER A 5 -17.42 -3.12 21.03
N GLN A 6 -18.62 -2.83 20.53
CA GLN A 6 -19.87 -2.99 21.29
C GLN A 6 -20.15 -4.46 21.62
N ARG A 7 -19.96 -5.35 20.64
CA ARG A 7 -20.16 -6.79 20.85
C ARG A 7 -19.15 -7.36 21.86
N PHE A 8 -17.87 -7.02 21.72
CA PHE A 8 -16.86 -7.40 22.71
C PHE A 8 -17.21 -6.91 24.12
N THR A 9 -17.69 -5.67 24.23
CA THR A 9 -18.15 -5.12 25.51
C THR A 9 -19.35 -5.91 26.10
N GLN A 10 -20.29 -6.32 25.26
CA GLN A 10 -21.44 -7.13 25.69
C GLN A 10 -21.01 -8.51 26.19
N GLU A 11 -20.04 -9.13 25.52
CA GLU A 11 -19.57 -10.49 25.87
C GLU A 11 -18.65 -10.51 27.10
N THR A 12 -17.82 -9.49 27.29
CA THR A 12 -16.74 -9.48 28.29
C THR A 12 -16.90 -8.46 29.39
N GLY A 13 -17.75 -7.46 29.23
CA GLY A 13 -17.86 -6.30 30.13
C GLY A 13 -16.75 -5.27 29.94
N VAL A 14 -15.74 -5.52 29.09
CA VAL A 14 -14.62 -4.60 28.82
C VAL A 14 -15.06 -3.51 27.85
N ARG A 15 -14.91 -2.26 28.23
CA ARG A 15 -15.26 -1.11 27.39
C ARG A 15 -14.09 -0.68 26.51
N ILE A 16 -14.33 -0.57 25.22
CA ILE A 16 -13.35 -0.09 24.24
C ILE A 16 -13.57 1.40 24.01
N ARG A 17 -12.51 2.18 24.19
CA ARG A 17 -12.46 3.63 23.88
C ARG A 17 -11.56 3.86 22.68
N ASN A 18 -12.12 4.32 21.57
CA ASN A 18 -11.35 4.71 20.40
C ASN A 18 -10.67 6.08 20.59
N ILE A 19 -9.42 6.16 20.20
CA ILE A 19 -8.64 7.41 20.16
C ILE A 19 -8.63 7.86 18.69
N PRO A 20 -9.06 9.10 18.38
CA PRO A 20 -8.96 9.64 17.02
C PRO A 20 -7.53 9.65 16.53
N THR A 21 -7.32 9.22 15.27
CA THR A 21 -6.01 9.16 14.64
C THR A 21 -5.90 10.17 13.49
N PRO A 22 -4.72 10.79 13.26
CA PRO A 22 -4.48 11.66 12.12
C PRO A 22 -4.52 10.87 10.81
N GLU A 23 -4.84 11.56 9.71
CA GLU A 23 -4.79 10.97 8.35
C GLU A 23 -3.35 10.81 7.83
N SER A 24 -2.45 11.70 8.26
CA SER A 24 -1.05 11.64 7.87
C SER A 24 -0.34 10.47 8.57
N THR A 25 0.30 9.60 7.79
CA THR A 25 1.09 8.47 8.29
C THR A 25 2.19 8.91 9.26
N LEU A 26 2.87 10.02 8.97
CA LEU A 26 3.94 10.54 9.84
C LEU A 26 3.39 11.07 11.16
N ASP A 27 2.28 11.83 11.11
CA ASP A 27 1.65 12.36 12.34
C ASP A 27 1.08 11.22 13.18
N TYR A 28 0.60 10.14 12.52
CA TYR A 28 0.11 8.97 13.23
C TYR A 28 1.26 8.20 13.90
N LEU A 29 2.44 8.11 13.29
CA LEU A 29 3.62 7.52 13.93
C LEU A 29 4.03 8.33 15.17
N GLU A 30 4.04 9.66 15.08
CA GLU A 30 4.35 10.53 16.23
C GLU A 30 3.32 10.40 17.36
N LEU A 31 2.03 10.35 17.02
CA LEU A 31 0.98 10.06 17.98
C LEU A 31 1.19 8.70 18.64
N SER A 32 1.50 7.66 17.85
CA SER A 32 1.76 6.32 18.36
C SER A 32 2.94 6.27 19.34
N ARG A 33 4.03 6.95 19.01
CA ARG A 33 5.18 7.11 19.92
C ARG A 33 4.81 7.81 21.22
N LYS A 34 3.99 8.86 21.14
CA LYS A 34 3.50 9.59 22.33
C LYS A 34 2.66 8.68 23.20
N LEU A 35 1.64 8.01 22.63
CA LEU A 35 0.73 7.11 23.35
C LEU A 35 1.47 5.95 24.02
N LEU A 36 2.47 5.37 23.35
CA LEU A 36 3.29 4.29 23.91
C LEU A 36 4.14 4.75 25.10
N ARG A 37 4.59 6.02 25.13
CA ARG A 37 5.37 6.60 26.24
C ARG A 37 4.52 7.01 27.44
N GLU A 38 3.26 7.38 27.21
CA GLU A 38 2.35 7.89 28.26
C GLU A 38 1.82 6.80 29.22
N GLY A 39 2.10 5.53 28.95
CA GLY A 39 1.70 4.40 29.80
C GLY A 39 0.18 4.36 30.03
N SER A 40 -0.27 4.44 31.27
CA SER A 40 -1.70 4.31 31.64
C SER A 40 -2.67 5.32 31.03
N SER A 41 -2.16 6.48 30.61
CA SER A 41 -2.94 7.52 29.92
C SER A 41 -2.91 7.38 28.41
N GLY A 42 -2.06 6.51 27.89
CA GLY A 42 -1.86 6.26 26.46
C GLY A 42 -2.87 5.31 25.84
N ALA A 43 -2.40 4.44 24.97
CA ALA A 43 -3.19 3.42 24.32
C ALA A 43 -2.74 2.02 24.76
N ASP A 44 -3.70 1.12 25.02
CA ASP A 44 -3.45 -0.29 25.30
C ASP A 44 -3.16 -1.05 24.01
N LEU A 45 -3.89 -0.73 22.94
CA LEU A 45 -3.84 -1.35 21.62
C LEU A 45 -3.67 -0.27 20.54
N LEU A 46 -2.80 -0.54 19.58
CA LEU A 46 -2.55 0.33 18.43
C LEU A 46 -2.70 -0.47 17.14
N SER A 47 -3.24 0.15 16.10
CA SER A 47 -3.07 -0.32 14.73
C SER A 47 -1.82 0.36 14.16
N ILE A 48 -0.78 -0.40 13.87
CA ILE A 48 0.51 0.13 13.37
C ILE A 48 0.72 -0.26 11.91
N ASP A 49 1.27 0.63 11.10
CA ASP A 49 1.73 0.26 9.74
C ASP A 49 2.86 -0.79 9.86
N LEU A 50 2.90 -1.74 8.95
CA LEU A 50 3.92 -2.81 8.92
C LEU A 50 5.36 -2.25 8.96
N ILE A 51 5.60 -1.07 8.37
CA ILE A 51 6.91 -0.41 8.38
C ILE A 51 7.32 0.12 9.74
N TRP A 52 6.37 0.27 10.68
CA TRP A 52 6.65 0.76 12.03
C TRP A 52 7.04 -0.34 13.02
N SER A 53 6.82 -1.61 12.67
CA SER A 53 7.19 -2.73 13.53
C SER A 53 8.62 -2.63 14.06
N PRO A 54 9.67 -2.39 13.24
CA PRO A 54 11.03 -2.25 13.75
C PRO A 54 11.30 -0.93 14.47
N ILE A 55 10.47 0.09 14.27
CA ILE A 55 10.59 1.40 14.94
C ILE A 55 10.02 1.33 16.36
N LEU A 56 8.87 0.67 16.52
CA LEU A 56 8.08 0.65 17.75
C LEU A 56 8.32 -0.60 18.61
N GLU A 57 9.04 -1.61 18.11
CA GLU A 57 9.31 -2.90 18.79
C GLU A 57 9.66 -2.76 20.27
N PRO A 58 10.51 -1.83 20.71
CA PRO A 58 10.89 -1.75 22.12
C PRO A 58 9.73 -1.45 23.08
N ASP A 59 8.69 -0.80 22.56
CA ASP A 59 7.53 -0.37 23.34
C ASP A 59 6.31 -1.31 23.17
N LEU A 60 6.49 -2.44 22.46
CA LEU A 60 5.44 -3.41 22.15
C LEU A 60 5.65 -4.75 22.86
N ILE A 61 4.56 -5.47 23.12
CA ILE A 61 4.59 -6.83 23.68
C ILE A 61 4.88 -7.83 22.55
N ASP A 62 5.64 -8.90 22.87
CA ASP A 62 5.70 -10.09 22.02
C ASP A 62 4.36 -10.85 22.16
N LEU A 63 3.60 -10.94 21.08
CA LEU A 63 2.28 -11.56 21.07
C LEU A 63 2.33 -13.09 20.86
N GLN A 64 3.47 -13.63 20.41
CA GLN A 64 3.59 -15.06 20.11
C GLN A 64 3.25 -15.97 21.29
N PRO A 65 3.67 -15.70 22.55
CA PRO A 65 3.35 -16.56 23.69
C PRO A 65 1.87 -16.55 24.09
N TYR A 66 1.11 -15.54 23.66
CA TYR A 66 -0.28 -15.33 24.09
C TYR A 66 -1.32 -15.75 23.06
N LEU A 67 -0.94 -15.80 21.77
CA LEU A 67 -1.84 -15.97 20.62
C LEU A 67 -1.38 -17.12 19.71
N ALA A 68 -0.68 -18.13 20.22
CA ALA A 68 -0.11 -19.21 19.42
C ALA A 68 -1.17 -19.96 18.57
N ASP A 69 -2.35 -20.21 19.12
CA ASP A 69 -3.45 -20.88 18.43
C ASP A 69 -3.99 -20.02 17.28
N GLU A 70 -4.26 -18.74 17.56
CA GLU A 70 -4.76 -17.81 16.58
C GLU A 70 -3.73 -17.52 15.48
N ILE A 71 -2.44 -17.42 15.82
CA ILE A 71 -1.34 -17.22 14.86
C ILE A 71 -1.26 -18.38 13.86
N SER A 72 -1.53 -19.61 14.31
CA SER A 72 -1.53 -20.79 13.44
C SER A 72 -2.60 -20.74 12.34
N LEU A 73 -3.59 -19.88 12.46
CA LEU A 73 -4.68 -19.67 11.51
C LEU A 73 -4.37 -18.54 10.51
N LEU A 74 -3.29 -17.79 10.75
CA LEU A 74 -2.87 -16.69 9.88
C LEU A 74 -1.96 -17.20 8.75
N GLU A 75 -1.92 -16.45 7.65
CA GLU A 75 -0.99 -16.72 6.54
C GLU A 75 0.47 -16.54 7.00
N PRO A 76 1.29 -17.62 7.01
CA PRO A 76 2.64 -17.56 7.57
C PRO A 76 3.57 -16.53 6.90
N GLN A 77 3.31 -16.23 5.61
CA GLN A 77 4.11 -15.28 4.83
C GLN A 77 3.93 -13.81 5.26
N LEU A 78 2.90 -13.49 6.04
CA LEU A 78 2.64 -12.14 6.53
C LEU A 78 3.40 -11.85 7.84
N LEU A 79 3.63 -12.88 8.64
CA LEU A 79 4.22 -12.76 9.97
C LEU A 79 5.65 -12.14 9.96
N PRO A 80 6.53 -12.42 8.97
CA PRO A 80 7.86 -11.81 8.95
C PRO A 80 7.87 -10.28 8.95
N SER A 81 6.86 -9.63 8.36
CA SER A 81 6.75 -8.16 8.34
C SER A 81 6.46 -7.55 9.71
N TYR A 82 5.93 -8.35 10.63
CA TYR A 82 5.59 -7.96 12.00
C TYR A 82 6.47 -8.63 13.05
N THR A 83 7.47 -9.41 12.61
CA THR A 83 8.43 -10.07 13.49
C THR A 83 9.74 -9.31 13.51
N VAL A 84 10.13 -8.82 14.67
CA VAL A 84 11.35 -8.04 14.88
C VAL A 84 12.16 -8.69 16.01
N ASN A 85 13.43 -8.98 15.76
CA ASN A 85 14.32 -9.63 16.75
C ASN A 85 13.73 -10.91 17.35
N GLY A 86 12.99 -11.69 16.56
CA GLY A 86 12.35 -12.93 17.00
C GLY A 86 11.04 -12.75 17.78
N LYS A 87 10.53 -11.52 17.94
CA LYS A 87 9.27 -11.21 18.60
C LYS A 87 8.21 -10.84 17.57
N LEU A 88 7.02 -11.38 17.68
CA LEU A 88 5.86 -10.98 16.90
C LEU A 88 5.20 -9.78 17.59
N VAL A 89 5.51 -8.57 17.13
CA VAL A 89 5.10 -7.32 17.79
C VAL A 89 3.73 -6.79 17.37
N ALA A 90 3.17 -7.34 16.30
CA ALA A 90 1.79 -7.06 15.89
C ALA A 90 1.19 -8.26 15.15
N ILE A 91 -0.13 -8.36 15.20
CA ILE A 91 -0.90 -9.32 14.41
C ILE A 91 -1.41 -8.63 13.14
N PRO A 92 -1.12 -9.16 11.94
CA PRO A 92 -1.64 -8.59 10.69
C PRO A 92 -3.17 -8.46 10.74
N ASP A 93 -3.70 -7.26 10.49
CA ASP A 93 -5.14 -7.00 10.41
C ASP A 93 -5.59 -6.53 9.02
N ASN A 94 -4.66 -6.03 8.22
CA ASN A 94 -4.88 -5.59 6.86
C ASN A 94 -3.58 -5.66 6.06
N VAL A 95 -3.64 -6.25 4.86
CA VAL A 95 -2.45 -6.42 4.00
C VAL A 95 -2.78 -6.04 2.55
N PRO A 96 -3.00 -4.76 2.26
CA PRO A 96 -3.23 -4.30 0.90
C PRO A 96 -1.95 -4.32 0.07
N ILE A 97 -2.13 -4.53 -1.23
CA ILE A 97 -1.08 -4.43 -2.23
C ILE A 97 -1.44 -3.31 -3.21
N GLY A 98 -0.43 -2.58 -3.67
CA GLY A 98 -0.59 -1.61 -4.75
C GLY A 98 -1.18 -2.28 -5.98
N THR A 99 -2.29 -1.74 -6.49
CA THR A 99 -3.13 -2.34 -7.53
C THR A 99 -3.57 -1.26 -8.50
N LEU A 100 -3.75 -1.59 -9.76
CA LEU A 100 -4.36 -0.71 -10.74
C LEU A 100 -5.88 -0.96 -10.77
N GLU A 101 -6.64 0.07 -10.49
CA GLU A 101 -8.09 0.15 -10.66
C GLU A 101 -8.41 0.81 -11.99
N TYR A 102 -9.40 0.31 -12.73
CA TYR A 102 -9.70 0.81 -14.07
C TYR A 102 -11.19 0.75 -14.41
N ARG A 103 -11.61 1.59 -15.36
CA ARG A 103 -12.97 1.65 -15.91
C ARG A 103 -13.15 0.60 -17.00
N THR A 104 -13.86 -0.48 -16.70
CA THR A 104 -14.14 -1.58 -17.64
C THR A 104 -15.00 -1.13 -18.83
N ASP A 105 -15.96 -0.23 -18.58
CA ASP A 105 -16.81 0.34 -19.63
C ASP A 105 -16.01 1.19 -20.62
N LEU A 106 -15.06 2.01 -20.15
CA LEU A 106 -14.23 2.83 -21.02
C LEU A 106 -13.25 1.96 -21.82
N LEU A 107 -12.67 0.91 -21.21
CA LEU A 107 -11.81 0.00 -21.98
C LEU A 107 -12.59 -0.59 -23.17
N ARG A 108 -13.77 -1.15 -22.92
CA ARG A 108 -14.62 -1.72 -23.99
C ARG A 108 -15.01 -0.68 -25.05
N GLU A 109 -15.40 0.52 -24.63
CA GLU A 109 -15.80 1.61 -25.53
C GLU A 109 -14.67 2.04 -26.47
N TYR A 110 -13.43 2.05 -25.96
CA TYR A 110 -12.27 2.42 -26.75
C TYR A 110 -11.55 1.23 -27.43
N GLY A 111 -12.19 0.04 -27.44
CA GLY A 111 -11.77 -1.13 -28.18
C GLY A 111 -10.64 -1.92 -27.51
N TYR A 112 -10.58 -1.89 -26.19
CA TYR A 112 -9.66 -2.70 -25.42
C TYR A 112 -10.40 -3.87 -24.76
N ASP A 113 -9.88 -5.07 -24.90
CA ASP A 113 -10.40 -6.33 -24.35
C ASP A 113 -9.74 -6.74 -23.02
N HIS A 114 -8.66 -6.05 -22.65
CA HIS A 114 -7.91 -6.29 -21.41
C HIS A 114 -7.32 -4.99 -20.84
N PRO A 115 -7.04 -4.95 -19.53
CA PRO A 115 -6.31 -3.84 -18.92
C PRO A 115 -4.84 -3.78 -19.36
N PRO A 116 -4.15 -2.64 -19.15
CA PRO A 116 -2.75 -2.48 -19.53
C PRO A 116 -1.84 -3.42 -18.76
N LYS A 117 -0.93 -4.11 -19.47
CA LYS A 117 0.07 -5.03 -18.89
C LYS A 117 1.40 -4.33 -18.59
N THR A 118 1.67 -3.22 -19.26
CA THR A 118 2.90 -2.44 -19.08
C THR A 118 2.59 -0.96 -18.92
N TRP A 119 3.53 -0.22 -18.36
CA TRP A 119 3.42 1.23 -18.21
C TRP A 119 3.26 1.94 -19.58
N ASP A 120 3.93 1.46 -20.62
CA ASP A 120 3.79 2.00 -21.98
C ASP A 120 2.37 1.75 -22.53
N GLN A 121 1.76 0.58 -22.24
CA GLN A 121 0.36 0.32 -22.60
C GLN A 121 -0.60 1.20 -21.80
N LEU A 122 -0.37 1.37 -20.48
CA LEU A 122 -1.18 2.26 -19.66
C LEU A 122 -1.16 3.68 -20.23
N GLU A 123 0.03 4.20 -20.54
CA GLU A 123 0.18 5.55 -21.10
C GLU A 123 -0.59 5.70 -22.42
N SER A 124 -0.44 4.74 -23.33
CA SER A 124 -1.13 4.75 -24.63
C SER A 124 -2.67 4.67 -24.49
N MET A 125 -3.16 3.76 -23.65
CA MET A 125 -4.60 3.60 -23.37
C MET A 125 -5.16 4.85 -22.69
N ALA A 126 -4.45 5.38 -21.69
CA ALA A 126 -4.82 6.58 -20.96
C ALA A 126 -4.94 7.80 -21.88
N GLN A 127 -3.98 8.02 -22.77
CA GLN A 127 -4.01 9.09 -23.76
C GLN A 127 -5.23 8.99 -24.68
N ARG A 128 -5.48 7.79 -25.22
CA ARG A 128 -6.62 7.57 -26.14
C ARG A 128 -7.96 7.78 -25.47
N ILE A 129 -8.15 7.19 -24.28
CA ILE A 129 -9.40 7.33 -23.52
C ILE A 129 -9.62 8.78 -23.11
N GLN A 130 -8.61 9.45 -22.59
CA GLN A 130 -8.67 10.85 -22.19
C GLN A 130 -9.05 11.76 -23.34
N ALA A 131 -8.42 11.58 -24.51
CA ALA A 131 -8.73 12.38 -25.70
C ALA A 131 -10.19 12.17 -26.13
N GLY A 132 -10.69 10.93 -26.13
CA GLY A 132 -12.06 10.62 -26.48
C GLY A 132 -13.09 11.17 -25.50
N GLU A 133 -12.83 11.05 -24.21
CA GLU A 133 -13.74 11.58 -23.18
C GLU A 133 -13.79 13.11 -23.19
N ARG A 134 -12.64 13.76 -23.44
CA ARG A 134 -12.58 15.23 -23.62
C ARG A 134 -13.33 15.70 -24.87
N ALA A 135 -13.26 14.94 -25.96
CA ALA A 135 -14.03 15.22 -27.18
C ALA A 135 -15.55 15.12 -26.95
N LYS A 136 -16.01 14.29 -25.98
CA LYS A 136 -17.40 14.22 -25.53
C LYS A 136 -17.81 15.34 -24.56
N GLY A 137 -16.93 16.28 -24.26
CA GLY A 137 -17.21 17.44 -23.42
C GLY A 137 -16.72 17.32 -21.97
N LYS A 138 -16.11 16.20 -21.56
CA LYS A 138 -15.54 16.03 -20.21
C LYS A 138 -14.13 16.65 -20.15
N LYS A 139 -14.05 17.97 -20.12
CA LYS A 139 -12.78 18.73 -20.26
C LYS A 139 -11.73 18.37 -19.18
N ASP A 140 -12.21 18.05 -17.97
CA ASP A 140 -11.36 17.73 -16.80
C ASP A 140 -11.15 16.22 -16.61
N PHE A 141 -11.40 15.43 -17.66
CA PHE A 141 -11.16 13.99 -17.63
C PHE A 141 -9.66 13.68 -17.80
N TRP A 142 -9.14 12.76 -16.99
CA TRP A 142 -7.73 12.33 -16.99
C TRP A 142 -7.58 10.84 -17.30
N GLY A 143 -6.45 10.48 -17.88
CA GLY A 143 -6.14 9.10 -18.18
C GLY A 143 -5.80 8.29 -16.94
N TYR A 144 -4.93 8.83 -16.07
CA TYR A 144 -4.40 8.12 -14.90
C TYR A 144 -4.21 9.04 -13.69
N VAL A 145 -4.62 8.57 -12.53
CA VAL A 145 -4.43 9.26 -11.23
C VAL A 145 -3.73 8.34 -10.22
N TRP A 146 -2.93 8.95 -9.35
CA TRP A 146 -2.07 8.26 -8.38
C TRP A 146 -1.65 9.21 -7.25
N GLN A 147 -0.94 8.71 -6.23
CA GLN A 147 -0.54 9.46 -5.04
C GLN A 147 0.86 10.06 -5.24
N GLY A 148 0.93 11.35 -5.58
CA GLY A 148 2.17 12.08 -5.85
C GLY A 148 2.64 13.01 -4.74
N ALA A 149 1.82 13.24 -3.70
CA ALA A 149 2.19 14.08 -2.57
C ALA A 149 3.46 13.56 -1.87
N ALA A 150 4.22 14.50 -1.29
CA ALA A 150 5.41 14.16 -0.50
C ALA A 150 5.04 13.42 0.80
N ALA A 151 4.53 12.21 0.67
CA ALA A 151 4.04 11.32 1.73
C ALA A 151 4.46 9.87 1.47
N GLU A 152 4.24 8.97 2.41
CA GLU A 152 4.65 7.56 2.33
C GLU A 152 4.08 6.83 1.11
N ALA A 153 2.90 7.21 0.64
CA ALA A 153 2.32 6.66 -0.58
C ALA A 153 3.21 6.89 -1.82
N LEU A 154 3.96 8.01 -1.88
CA LEU A 154 4.90 8.26 -2.97
C LEU A 154 6.08 7.29 -2.93
N THR A 155 6.57 6.90 -1.75
CA THR A 155 7.58 5.83 -1.63
C THR A 155 7.09 4.55 -2.29
N CYS A 156 5.83 4.19 -2.06
CA CYS A 156 5.23 3.00 -2.65
C CYS A 156 5.08 3.11 -4.17
N ASN A 157 4.49 4.20 -4.67
CA ASN A 157 4.32 4.42 -6.11
C ASN A 157 5.67 4.42 -6.86
N ALA A 158 6.65 5.15 -6.34
CA ALA A 158 7.97 5.26 -6.97
C ALA A 158 8.74 3.93 -6.94
N LEU A 159 8.60 3.15 -5.87
CA LEU A 159 9.18 1.82 -5.77
C LEU A 159 8.56 0.85 -6.78
N GLU A 160 7.23 0.92 -6.99
CA GLU A 160 6.52 0.14 -8.02
C GLU A 160 7.07 0.46 -9.42
N TRP A 161 7.21 1.74 -9.76
CA TRP A 161 7.79 2.16 -11.05
C TRP A 161 9.24 1.70 -11.22
N GLN A 162 10.05 1.90 -10.18
CA GLN A 162 11.47 1.56 -10.17
C GLN A 162 11.68 0.06 -10.36
N VAL A 163 11.00 -0.77 -9.59
CA VAL A 163 11.12 -2.24 -9.68
C VAL A 163 10.64 -2.75 -11.04
N ALA A 164 9.50 -2.23 -11.53
CA ALA A 164 8.96 -2.61 -12.82
C ALA A 164 9.95 -2.35 -13.98
N GLU A 165 10.68 -1.24 -13.95
CA GLU A 165 11.71 -0.91 -14.95
C GLU A 165 13.03 -1.68 -14.76
N GLY A 166 13.14 -2.50 -13.71
CA GLY A 166 14.37 -3.23 -13.38
C GLY A 166 15.40 -2.39 -12.65
N GLY A 167 14.97 -1.30 -12.01
CA GLY A 167 15.80 -0.39 -11.22
C GLY A 167 16.09 -0.88 -9.80
N GLY A 168 15.74 -2.13 -9.46
CA GLY A 168 15.96 -2.70 -8.14
C GLY A 168 15.09 -2.07 -7.06
N ARG A 169 15.49 -2.29 -5.83
CA ARG A 169 14.81 -1.77 -4.63
C ARG A 169 15.45 -0.46 -4.17
N ILE A 170 14.90 0.17 -3.15
CA ILE A 170 15.59 1.30 -2.48
C ILE A 170 16.87 0.79 -1.81
N ILE A 171 16.75 -0.31 -1.09
CA ILE A 171 17.84 -1.08 -0.49
C ILE A 171 17.56 -2.56 -0.77
N GLU A 172 18.51 -3.24 -1.37
CA GLU A 172 18.43 -4.66 -1.70
C GLU A 172 18.48 -5.54 -0.43
N LYS A 173 18.06 -6.80 -0.54
CA LYS A 173 18.02 -7.74 0.59
C LYS A 173 19.39 -7.93 1.27
N ASP A 174 20.47 -7.77 0.53
CA ASP A 174 21.85 -7.83 1.03
C ASP A 174 22.39 -6.50 1.56
N ARG A 175 21.50 -5.53 1.82
CA ARG A 175 21.81 -4.18 2.29
C ARG A 175 22.62 -3.34 1.28
N THR A 176 22.50 -3.61 0.00
CA THR A 176 23.09 -2.77 -1.06
C THR A 176 22.12 -1.65 -1.42
N ILE A 177 22.58 -0.41 -1.41
CA ILE A 177 21.83 0.75 -1.92
C ILE A 177 21.98 0.74 -3.43
N SER A 178 20.85 0.68 -4.18
CA SER A 178 20.85 0.53 -5.63
C SER A 178 20.05 1.61 -6.39
N VAL A 179 19.62 2.67 -5.70
CA VAL A 179 18.72 3.70 -6.27
C VAL A 179 19.33 4.51 -7.40
N ASN A 180 20.67 4.68 -7.43
CA ASN A 180 21.37 5.46 -8.43
C ASN A 180 21.74 4.58 -9.63
N ASN A 181 20.75 4.25 -10.45
CA ASN A 181 20.95 3.45 -11.65
C ASN A 181 20.05 3.94 -12.81
N PRO A 182 20.43 3.66 -14.06
CA PRO A 182 19.69 4.17 -15.23
C PRO A 182 18.22 3.73 -15.30
N ALA A 183 17.85 2.58 -14.74
CA ALA A 183 16.48 2.10 -14.80
C ALA A 183 15.57 2.81 -13.77
N ALA A 184 16.05 3.05 -12.54
CA ALA A 184 15.37 3.87 -11.56
C ALA A 184 15.16 5.30 -12.04
N ILE A 185 16.22 5.92 -12.64
CA ILE A 185 16.16 7.25 -13.22
C ILE A 185 15.08 7.34 -14.31
N ARG A 186 15.05 6.36 -15.23
CA ARG A 186 14.02 6.33 -16.30
C ARG A 186 12.60 6.18 -15.73
N ALA A 187 12.42 5.38 -14.70
CA ALA A 187 11.12 5.20 -14.07
C ALA A 187 10.57 6.51 -13.48
N TRP A 188 11.42 7.28 -12.80
CA TRP A 188 11.03 8.58 -12.24
C TRP A 188 10.77 9.62 -13.33
N GLU A 189 11.59 9.64 -14.40
CA GLU A 189 11.37 10.50 -15.56
C GLU A 189 10.08 10.15 -16.30
N GLN A 190 9.73 8.86 -16.39
CA GLN A 190 8.47 8.43 -16.99
C GLN A 190 7.28 8.95 -16.17
N ALA A 191 7.29 8.78 -14.85
CA ALA A 191 6.24 9.30 -13.98
C ALA A 191 6.10 10.84 -14.09
N LYS A 192 7.22 11.55 -14.15
CA LYS A 192 7.22 13.00 -14.40
C LYS A 192 6.54 13.37 -15.71
N ARG A 193 6.77 12.61 -16.80
CA ARG A 193 6.13 12.88 -18.10
C ARG A 193 4.61 12.70 -18.08
N TRP A 194 4.07 11.87 -17.19
CA TRP A 194 2.61 11.71 -17.06
C TRP A 194 1.91 12.97 -16.55
N ILE A 195 2.62 13.78 -15.75
CA ILE A 195 2.07 15.00 -15.14
C ILE A 195 1.76 16.04 -16.21
N GLY A 196 0.50 16.51 -16.26
CA GLY A 196 0.01 17.42 -17.28
C GLY A 196 -0.29 16.78 -18.64
N THR A 197 0.07 15.50 -18.86
CA THR A 197 -0.24 14.74 -20.08
C THR A 197 -1.40 13.78 -19.89
N ILE A 198 -1.22 12.70 -19.14
CA ILE A 198 -2.26 11.72 -18.79
C ILE A 198 -2.72 11.82 -17.34
N SER A 199 -1.99 12.53 -16.51
CA SER A 199 -2.32 12.79 -15.10
C SER A 199 -2.47 14.29 -14.88
N PRO A 200 -3.37 14.72 -13.95
CA PRO A 200 -3.57 16.14 -13.68
C PRO A 200 -2.28 16.79 -13.17
N PRO A 201 -2.06 18.10 -13.46
CA PRO A 201 -0.88 18.82 -12.94
C PRO A 201 -0.80 18.77 -11.41
N GLY A 202 -1.95 18.79 -10.72
CA GLY A 202 -2.04 18.70 -9.26
C GLY A 202 -1.79 17.31 -8.68
N VAL A 203 -1.52 16.29 -9.49
CA VAL A 203 -1.29 14.90 -8.99
C VAL A 203 -0.11 14.81 -8.02
N VAL A 204 0.84 15.75 -8.09
CA VAL A 204 1.99 15.85 -7.18
C VAL A 204 1.61 16.20 -5.74
N GLU A 205 0.38 16.63 -5.51
CA GLU A 205 -0.19 16.93 -4.19
C GLU A 205 -1.24 15.90 -3.76
N TYR A 206 -1.56 14.91 -4.63
CA TYR A 206 -2.61 13.94 -4.32
C TYR A 206 -2.14 12.92 -3.29
N ARG A 207 -3.00 12.71 -2.30
CA ARG A 207 -2.98 11.56 -1.39
C ARG A 207 -4.00 10.53 -1.86
N GLU A 208 -4.20 9.47 -1.09
CA GLU A 208 -5.10 8.36 -1.43
C GLU A 208 -6.53 8.83 -1.71
N LEU A 209 -7.09 9.67 -0.82
CA LEU A 209 -8.46 10.17 -0.99
C LEU A 209 -8.61 11.09 -2.20
N ASP A 210 -7.59 11.88 -2.55
CA ASP A 210 -7.65 12.78 -3.70
C ASP A 210 -7.74 12.00 -5.01
N SER A 211 -6.87 11.02 -5.21
CA SER A 211 -6.89 10.18 -6.42
C SER A 211 -8.18 9.36 -6.52
N MET A 212 -8.67 8.81 -5.38
CA MET A 212 -9.93 8.09 -5.30
C MET A 212 -11.12 8.99 -5.66
N ASN A 213 -11.18 10.21 -5.11
CA ASN A 213 -12.27 11.16 -5.40
C ASN A 213 -12.34 11.50 -6.90
N VAL A 214 -11.21 11.71 -7.56
CA VAL A 214 -11.18 11.96 -9.01
C VAL A 214 -11.71 10.74 -9.78
N PHE A 215 -11.26 9.53 -9.42
CA PHE A 215 -11.69 8.31 -10.10
C PHE A 215 -13.18 8.00 -9.84
N ASP A 216 -13.63 8.05 -8.60
CA ASP A 216 -15.00 7.74 -8.18
C ASP A 216 -16.02 8.73 -8.73
N SER A 217 -15.64 9.99 -8.94
CA SER A 217 -16.45 10.99 -9.64
C SER A 217 -16.51 10.79 -11.15
N GLY A 218 -15.86 9.74 -11.69
CA GLY A 218 -15.81 9.46 -13.12
C GLY A 218 -14.84 10.35 -13.89
N GLY A 219 -13.89 11.00 -13.20
CA GLY A 219 -12.91 11.93 -13.75
C GLY A 219 -11.61 11.28 -14.26
N ALA A 220 -11.46 9.95 -14.10
CA ALA A 220 -10.27 9.25 -14.60
C ALA A 220 -10.58 7.85 -15.14
N ALA A 221 -9.73 7.34 -16.04
CA ALA A 221 -9.82 5.99 -16.60
C ALA A 221 -9.12 4.95 -15.74
N PHE A 222 -7.98 5.31 -15.16
CA PHE A 222 -7.14 4.46 -14.32
C PHE A 222 -6.79 5.16 -13.01
N ASN A 223 -6.69 4.38 -11.93
CA ASN A 223 -6.29 4.86 -10.61
C ASN A 223 -5.34 3.85 -9.95
N ARG A 224 -4.25 4.32 -9.37
CA ARG A 224 -3.45 3.49 -8.46
C ARG A 224 -4.14 3.47 -7.11
N VAL A 225 -4.41 2.30 -6.59
CA VAL A 225 -5.18 2.11 -5.37
C VAL A 225 -4.55 1.01 -4.50
N TRP A 226 -4.87 1.03 -3.22
CA TRP A 226 -4.61 -0.07 -2.32
C TRP A 226 -5.76 -1.08 -2.38
N ARG A 227 -5.48 -2.33 -2.74
CA ARG A 227 -6.47 -3.40 -2.66
C ARG A 227 -6.03 -4.43 -1.63
N GLY A 228 -6.92 -4.70 -0.72
CA GLY A 228 -6.78 -5.68 0.33
C GLY A 228 -8.04 -5.66 1.18
N THR A 229 -8.25 -6.67 1.98
CA THR A 229 -9.32 -6.64 2.98
C THR A 229 -8.87 -5.87 4.18
N THR A 230 -9.80 -5.13 4.69
CA THR A 230 -9.69 -4.46 5.97
C THR A 230 -10.88 -4.82 6.80
N ILE A 231 -10.66 -5.42 7.96
CA ILE A 231 -11.71 -5.63 8.95
C ILE A 231 -12.06 -4.33 9.63
N MET A 232 -11.05 -3.51 9.89
CA MET A 232 -11.18 -2.31 10.68
C MET A 232 -11.78 -1.13 9.91
N HIS A 233 -11.70 -1.10 8.58
CA HIS A 233 -12.14 0.03 7.75
C HIS A 233 -13.47 -0.17 7.03
N ARG A 234 -14.20 -1.27 7.29
CA ARG A 234 -15.58 -1.43 6.81
C ARG A 234 -16.53 -0.33 7.32
N GLY A 235 -16.06 0.48 8.23
CA GLY A 235 -16.93 1.38 8.95
C GLY A 235 -17.32 2.66 8.25
N GLN A 236 -16.61 3.27 7.33
CA GLN A 236 -17.14 4.55 6.84
C GLN A 236 -16.58 5.15 5.54
N SER A 237 -15.31 5.04 5.15
CA SER A 237 -14.87 5.90 4.06
C SER A 237 -15.03 5.30 2.65
N ARG A 238 -14.63 4.05 2.43
CA ARG A 238 -14.64 3.49 1.07
C ARG A 238 -16.01 2.96 0.63
N GLN A 239 -16.80 2.39 1.55
CA GLN A 239 -18.12 1.87 1.21
C GLN A 239 -19.10 2.99 0.88
N VAL A 240 -18.99 4.15 1.54
CA VAL A 240 -19.81 5.34 1.22
C VAL A 240 -19.37 5.96 -0.11
N HIS A 241 -18.07 6.09 -0.37
CA HIS A 241 -17.55 6.55 -1.65
C HIS A 241 -17.96 5.61 -2.79
N TRP A 242 -17.76 4.29 -2.63
CA TRP A 242 -18.12 3.32 -3.67
C TRP A 242 -19.63 3.26 -3.95
N LEU A 243 -20.48 3.39 -2.93
CA LEU A 243 -21.95 3.41 -3.12
C LEU A 243 -22.43 4.62 -3.92
N ASN A 244 -21.71 5.75 -3.82
CA ASN A 244 -22.01 6.99 -4.52
C ASN A 244 -21.18 7.19 -5.79
N SER A 245 -20.26 6.28 -6.11
CA SER A 245 -19.37 6.37 -7.26
C SER A 245 -20.16 6.31 -8.58
N LEU A 246 -19.90 7.24 -9.49
CA LEU A 246 -20.39 7.21 -10.87
C LEU A 246 -19.81 6.03 -11.67
N ALA A 247 -18.73 5.42 -11.15
CA ALA A 247 -18.09 4.26 -11.72
C ALA A 247 -18.62 2.92 -11.18
N LYS A 248 -19.64 2.94 -10.30
CA LYS A 248 -20.24 1.73 -9.71
C LYS A 248 -20.65 0.70 -10.76
N GLY A 249 -20.21 -0.55 -10.61
CA GLY A 249 -20.48 -1.64 -11.58
C GLY A 249 -19.64 -1.58 -12.86
N LYS A 250 -18.69 -0.64 -12.96
CA LYS A 250 -17.85 -0.41 -14.15
C LYS A 250 -16.36 -0.42 -13.80
N ILE A 251 -16.00 -1.01 -12.66
CA ILE A 251 -14.64 -1.02 -12.14
C ILE A 251 -14.08 -2.43 -12.27
N GLY A 252 -12.86 -2.51 -12.76
CA GLY A 252 -12.02 -3.70 -12.73
C GLY A 252 -10.72 -3.43 -11.98
N TYR A 253 -10.05 -4.49 -11.58
CA TYR A 253 -8.78 -4.43 -10.88
C TYR A 253 -7.77 -5.35 -11.58
N THR A 254 -6.52 -4.91 -11.61
CA THR A 254 -5.40 -5.71 -12.14
C THR A 254 -4.13 -5.37 -11.35
N SER A 255 -3.11 -6.20 -11.46
CA SER A 255 -1.80 -5.88 -10.90
C SER A 255 -1.29 -4.53 -11.43
N ILE A 256 -0.40 -3.89 -10.69
CA ILE A 256 0.36 -2.74 -11.19
C ILE A 256 1.03 -3.14 -12.53
N PRO A 257 1.01 -2.27 -13.56
CA PRO A 257 1.65 -2.55 -14.83
C PRO A 257 3.14 -2.86 -14.68
N GLY A 258 3.63 -3.79 -15.48
CA GLY A 258 5.03 -4.09 -15.55
C GLY A 258 5.81 -3.08 -16.38
N GLY A 259 7.12 -3.10 -16.22
CA GLY A 259 8.03 -2.39 -17.11
C GLY A 259 8.25 -3.13 -18.42
N ARG A 260 9.22 -2.65 -19.21
CA ARG A 260 9.54 -3.22 -20.53
C ARG A 260 9.92 -4.69 -20.54
N ARG A 261 10.36 -5.25 -19.41
CA ARG A 261 10.68 -6.67 -19.24
C ARG A 261 9.49 -7.52 -18.77
N GLY A 262 8.31 -6.92 -18.64
CA GLY A 262 7.07 -7.59 -18.18
C GLY A 262 7.05 -7.87 -16.68
N TRP A 263 7.96 -7.27 -15.89
CA TRP A 263 7.97 -7.41 -14.44
C TRP A 263 7.03 -6.39 -13.82
N ALA A 264 6.20 -6.84 -12.92
CA ALA A 264 5.31 -6.00 -12.14
C ALA A 264 5.46 -6.34 -10.66
N ALA A 265 5.43 -5.34 -9.81
CA ALA A 265 5.44 -5.54 -8.36
C ALA A 265 4.62 -4.45 -7.69
N GLY A 266 3.55 -4.82 -7.01
CA GLY A 266 2.80 -3.94 -6.15
C GLY A 266 3.52 -3.74 -4.81
N ALA A 267 3.57 -2.53 -4.30
CA ALA A 267 4.10 -2.28 -2.97
C ALA A 267 3.23 -2.95 -1.91
N LEU A 268 3.89 -3.63 -0.95
CA LEU A 268 3.22 -4.20 0.20
C LEU A 268 2.88 -3.09 1.20
N GLY A 269 1.61 -2.92 1.45
CA GLY A 269 1.06 -2.12 2.53
C GLY A 269 0.57 -2.98 3.67
N GLY A 270 0.01 -2.35 4.68
CA GLY A 270 -0.69 -3.08 5.73
C GLY A 270 -0.54 -2.50 7.10
N SER A 271 -1.45 -2.93 7.94
CA SER A 271 -1.46 -2.63 9.36
C SER A 271 -1.53 -3.91 10.18
N GLY A 272 -1.14 -3.79 11.43
CA GLY A 272 -1.25 -4.86 12.41
C GLY A 272 -1.62 -4.34 13.79
N LEU A 273 -2.27 -5.18 14.57
CA LEU A 273 -2.70 -4.90 15.93
C LEU A 273 -1.54 -5.16 16.89
N ALA A 274 -1.07 -4.12 17.55
CA ALA A 274 0.05 -4.15 18.48
C ALA A 274 -0.39 -3.75 19.88
N VAL A 275 0.07 -4.46 20.90
CA VAL A 275 -0.23 -4.17 22.32
C VAL A 275 0.93 -3.43 22.96
N SER A 276 0.63 -2.31 23.61
CA SER A 276 1.61 -1.51 24.34
C SER A 276 2.21 -2.30 25.51
N ARG A 277 3.55 -2.25 25.62
CA ARG A 277 4.25 -2.81 26.80
C ARG A 277 3.91 -2.07 28.09
N ASN A 278 3.56 -0.80 27.97
CA ASN A 278 3.22 0.08 29.08
C ASN A 278 1.70 0.11 29.39
N SER A 279 0.93 -0.78 28.76
CA SER A 279 -0.50 -0.94 29.05
C SER A 279 -0.73 -1.39 30.49
N PHE A 280 -1.74 -0.84 31.14
CA PHE A 280 -2.27 -1.35 32.43
C PHE A 280 -3.32 -2.44 32.24
N HIS A 281 -3.78 -2.65 31.01
CA HIS A 281 -4.80 -3.63 30.63
C HIS A 281 -4.32 -4.60 29.55
N PRO A 282 -3.07 -5.17 29.65
CA PRO A 282 -2.51 -5.97 28.58
C PRO A 282 -3.31 -7.25 28.32
N LYS A 283 -3.94 -7.83 29.33
CA LYS A 283 -4.78 -9.03 29.19
C LYS A 283 -6.02 -8.73 28.36
N GLU A 284 -6.71 -7.67 28.70
CA GLU A 284 -7.93 -7.23 28.01
C GLU A 284 -7.62 -6.81 26.56
N ALA A 285 -6.47 -6.15 26.34
CA ALA A 285 -6.02 -5.78 25.00
C ALA A 285 -5.72 -7.03 24.15
N ILE A 286 -5.02 -8.04 24.71
CA ILE A 286 -4.76 -9.32 24.03
C ILE A 286 -6.05 -10.09 23.75
N GLU A 287 -6.99 -10.13 24.70
CA GLU A 287 -8.31 -10.75 24.50
C GLU A 287 -9.10 -10.05 23.39
N PHE A 288 -9.01 -8.74 23.28
CA PHE A 288 -9.64 -8.02 22.19
C PHE A 288 -8.98 -8.34 20.84
N VAL A 289 -7.65 -8.46 20.78
CA VAL A 289 -6.95 -8.94 19.57
C VAL A 289 -7.42 -10.34 19.19
N ARG A 290 -7.49 -11.26 20.16
CA ARG A 290 -8.00 -12.63 19.96
C ARG A 290 -9.43 -12.64 19.43
N PHE A 291 -10.30 -11.84 20.01
CA PHE A 291 -11.67 -11.66 19.54
C PHE A 291 -11.71 -11.19 18.08
N LEU A 292 -10.93 -10.17 17.74
CA LEU A 292 -10.87 -9.64 16.39
C LEU A 292 -10.38 -10.69 15.37
N ILE A 293 -9.36 -11.50 15.72
CA ILE A 293 -8.87 -12.58 14.83
C ILE A 293 -9.97 -13.61 14.58
N ARG A 294 -10.67 -14.06 15.64
CA ARG A 294 -11.76 -15.05 15.50
C ARG A 294 -12.91 -14.52 14.65
N GLU A 295 -13.29 -13.27 14.86
CA GLU A 295 -14.28 -12.61 14.01
C GLU A 295 -13.87 -12.54 12.54
N GLN A 296 -12.59 -12.38 12.31
CA GLN A 296 -12.02 -12.42 10.97
C GLN A 296 -12.18 -13.78 10.32
N ILE A 297 -11.89 -14.83 11.06
CA ILE A 297 -11.93 -16.20 10.56
C ILE A 297 -13.36 -16.67 10.30
N ASP A 298 -14.31 -16.31 11.17
CA ASP A 298 -15.72 -16.69 11.06
C ASP A 298 -16.43 -16.01 9.87
N GLN A 299 -15.95 -14.85 9.43
CA GLN A 299 -16.42 -14.16 8.22
C GLN A 299 -15.68 -14.61 6.94
N SER A 300 -15.14 -15.80 6.93
CA SER A 300 -14.03 -16.31 6.14
C SER A 300 -14.20 -16.42 4.61
N GLU A 301 -15.41 -16.39 4.03
CA GLU A 301 -15.53 -16.40 2.55
C GLU A 301 -15.04 -15.11 1.91
N GLU A 302 -15.35 -13.96 2.50
CA GLU A 302 -14.83 -12.65 2.05
C GLU A 302 -13.34 -12.48 2.35
N TRP A 303 -12.84 -13.13 3.40
CA TRP A 303 -11.43 -13.09 3.81
C TRP A 303 -10.53 -13.87 2.85
N ARG A 304 -10.91 -15.09 2.51
CA ARG A 304 -10.18 -15.92 1.56
C ARG A 304 -10.05 -15.23 0.20
N SER A 305 -11.09 -14.56 -0.27
CA SER A 305 -11.05 -13.83 -1.53
C SER A 305 -10.08 -12.64 -1.51
N ALA A 306 -9.80 -12.09 -0.36
CA ALA A 306 -8.94 -10.91 -0.23
C ALA A 306 -7.47 -11.25 -0.04
N PHE A 307 -7.15 -12.35 0.64
CA PHE A 307 -5.81 -12.93 0.68
C PHE A 307 -5.44 -13.63 -0.63
N SER A 308 -6.42 -13.99 -1.45
CA SER A 308 -6.22 -14.66 -2.74
C SER A 308 -5.43 -13.85 -3.76
N VAL A 309 -5.26 -12.56 -3.55
CA VAL A 309 -4.37 -11.73 -4.40
C VAL A 309 -2.89 -12.09 -4.19
N THR A 310 -2.54 -12.74 -3.08
CA THR A 310 -1.16 -13.15 -2.76
C THR A 310 -0.88 -14.63 -3.00
N GLN A 311 -1.93 -15.46 -3.26
CA GLN A 311 -1.79 -16.89 -3.54
C GLN A 311 -2.23 -17.21 -4.97
N PRO A 312 -1.35 -17.81 -5.79
CA PRO A 312 -1.71 -18.25 -7.15
C PRO A 312 -2.85 -19.28 -7.17
N GLU A 313 -3.02 -20.06 -6.10
CA GLU A 313 -3.91 -21.22 -6.06
C GLU A 313 -5.38 -20.88 -5.73
N VAL A 314 -5.68 -19.69 -5.20
CA VAL A 314 -7.04 -19.30 -4.78
C VAL A 314 -7.85 -18.63 -5.92
N ASN A 315 -7.19 -18.26 -7.02
CA ASN A 315 -7.84 -17.66 -8.18
C ASN A 315 -8.73 -18.64 -9.00
N ASP A 316 -8.74 -19.91 -8.65
CA ASP A 316 -9.58 -20.93 -9.33
C ASP A 316 -11.00 -21.09 -8.76
N GLN A 317 -11.38 -20.28 -7.77
CA GLN A 317 -12.75 -20.34 -7.21
C GLN A 317 -13.76 -19.66 -8.13
N PRO A 318 -14.88 -20.32 -8.49
CA PRO A 318 -15.91 -19.78 -9.41
C PRO A 318 -16.57 -18.49 -8.96
N SER A 319 -16.54 -18.17 -7.65
CA SER A 319 -17.13 -16.95 -7.06
C SER A 319 -16.30 -15.68 -7.32
N VAL A 320 -15.04 -15.81 -7.76
CA VAL A 320 -14.16 -14.69 -8.13
C VAL A 320 -14.25 -14.39 -9.64
N ARG A 321 -14.83 -15.31 -10.41
CA ARG A 321 -15.05 -15.14 -11.86
C ARG A 321 -16.41 -14.49 -12.09
N ASP A 322 -16.46 -13.18 -12.05
CA ASP A 322 -17.53 -12.44 -12.72
C ASP A 322 -17.27 -12.54 -14.23
N PRO A 323 -18.13 -13.25 -15.02
CA PRO A 323 -17.91 -13.41 -16.45
C PRO A 323 -17.96 -12.07 -17.21
N ASP A 324 -18.50 -11.01 -16.61
CA ASP A 324 -18.51 -9.65 -17.16
C ASP A 324 -17.33 -8.81 -16.67
N ASN A 325 -16.49 -9.35 -15.76
CA ASN A 325 -15.36 -8.65 -15.21
C ASN A 325 -14.11 -8.99 -16.04
N LEU A 326 -13.55 -8.00 -16.73
CA LEU A 326 -12.26 -8.06 -17.43
C LEU A 326 -11.07 -8.21 -16.45
N SER A 327 -11.30 -8.65 -15.21
CA SER A 327 -10.24 -8.91 -14.25
C SER A 327 -9.38 -10.07 -14.76
N GLU A 328 -8.15 -9.75 -15.10
CA GLU A 328 -7.17 -10.70 -15.59
C GLU A 328 -6.69 -11.61 -14.46
N ASP A 329 -6.50 -12.88 -14.78
CA ASP A 329 -5.86 -13.85 -13.90
C ASP A 329 -4.45 -13.38 -13.51
N LEU A 330 -4.31 -12.94 -12.26
CA LEU A 330 -3.05 -12.46 -11.70
C LEU A 330 -1.99 -13.56 -11.61
N SER A 331 -2.41 -14.84 -11.69
CA SER A 331 -1.50 -16.01 -11.64
C SER A 331 -0.63 -16.17 -12.90
N GLN A 332 -1.05 -15.60 -14.03
CA GLN A 332 -0.31 -15.71 -15.30
C GLN A 332 0.77 -14.63 -15.47
N ARG A 333 0.82 -13.63 -14.61
CA ARG A 333 1.86 -12.60 -14.64
C ARG A 333 2.99 -12.96 -13.69
N ARG A 334 4.22 -12.63 -14.06
CA ARG A 334 5.35 -12.51 -13.13
C ARG A 334 5.13 -11.27 -12.23
N SER A 335 3.96 -11.19 -11.60
CA SER A 335 3.65 -10.11 -10.68
C SER A 335 4.14 -10.52 -9.29
N GLY A 336 4.98 -9.68 -8.73
CA GLY A 336 5.52 -9.83 -7.40
C GLY A 336 4.96 -8.80 -6.43
N VAL A 337 5.37 -8.95 -5.19
CA VAL A 337 5.16 -7.97 -4.13
C VAL A 337 6.50 -7.37 -3.75
N VAL A 338 6.57 -6.05 -3.61
CA VAL A 338 7.78 -5.37 -3.16
C VAL A 338 7.55 -4.72 -1.80
N GLY A 339 8.38 -5.12 -0.82
CA GLY A 339 8.39 -4.50 0.51
C GLY A 339 9.27 -3.26 0.55
N ARG A 340 8.87 -2.30 1.35
CA ARG A 340 9.69 -1.15 1.74
C ARG A 340 10.82 -1.64 2.68
N PRO A 341 11.99 -0.98 2.74
CA PRO A 341 13.17 -1.54 3.41
C PRO A 341 13.17 -1.39 4.95
N SER A 342 12.03 -1.24 5.62
CA SER A 342 11.92 -1.01 7.06
C SER A 342 12.58 -2.13 7.90
N GLY A 343 12.42 -3.39 7.50
CA GLY A 343 13.05 -4.53 8.18
C GLY A 343 14.59 -4.55 8.05
N LEU A 344 15.17 -3.89 7.03
CA LEU A 344 16.62 -3.79 6.84
C LEU A 344 17.22 -2.60 7.57
N THR A 345 16.47 -1.50 7.65
CA THR A 345 16.92 -0.19 8.16
C THR A 345 16.51 0.05 9.61
N GLY A 346 15.58 -0.75 10.13
CA GLY A 346 15.14 -0.61 11.51
C GLY A 346 14.61 0.79 11.81
N ARG A 347 15.12 1.39 12.88
CA ARG A 347 14.70 2.74 13.32
C ARG A 347 15.08 3.86 12.33
N ALA A 348 16.06 3.64 11.47
CA ALA A 348 16.46 4.61 10.44
C ALA A 348 15.48 4.67 9.26
N TYR A 349 14.45 3.80 9.22
CA TYR A 349 13.51 3.76 8.12
C TYR A 349 12.84 5.12 7.84
N GLU A 350 12.49 5.85 8.86
CA GLU A 350 11.85 7.17 8.70
C GLU A 350 12.73 8.16 7.94
N GLU A 351 14.04 8.18 8.24
CA GLU A 351 15.01 9.01 7.53
C GLU A 351 15.19 8.52 6.09
N VAL A 352 15.28 7.20 5.90
CA VAL A 352 15.39 6.56 4.58
C VAL A 352 14.20 6.90 3.67
N THR A 353 12.97 6.70 4.16
CA THR A 353 11.78 7.00 3.35
C THR A 353 11.64 8.49 3.06
N ARG A 354 11.96 9.35 4.02
CA ARG A 354 11.95 10.82 3.85
C ARG A 354 12.96 11.26 2.77
N ALA A 355 14.18 10.73 2.79
CA ALA A 355 15.19 11.00 1.77
C ALA A 355 14.69 10.55 0.37
N TYR A 356 14.12 9.35 0.28
CA TYR A 356 13.57 8.82 -0.96
C TYR A 356 12.40 9.65 -1.48
N ILE A 357 11.43 10.01 -0.62
CA ILE A 357 10.31 10.90 -0.95
C ILE A 357 10.82 12.23 -1.49
N ASN A 358 11.75 12.88 -0.80
CA ASN A 358 12.29 14.17 -1.20
C ASN A 358 12.99 14.11 -2.56
N ALA A 359 13.76 13.07 -2.81
CA ALA A 359 14.43 12.88 -4.10
C ALA A 359 13.41 12.70 -5.24
N VAL A 360 12.48 11.75 -5.10
CA VAL A 360 11.47 11.48 -6.12
C VAL A 360 10.57 12.69 -6.36
N HIS A 361 10.03 13.29 -5.29
CA HIS A 361 9.14 14.45 -5.39
C HIS A 361 9.83 15.65 -6.08
N SER A 362 11.13 15.86 -5.82
CA SER A 362 11.90 16.90 -6.49
C SER A 362 12.03 16.66 -8.00
N VAL A 363 12.06 15.40 -8.43
CA VAL A 363 12.04 15.05 -9.87
C VAL A 363 10.66 15.33 -10.45
N LEU A 364 9.60 14.89 -9.79
CA LEU A 364 8.22 15.07 -10.26
C LEU A 364 7.85 16.55 -10.42
N THR A 365 8.22 17.38 -9.45
CA THR A 365 7.99 18.83 -9.47
C THR A 365 8.96 19.60 -10.37
N GLY A 366 9.99 18.92 -10.91
CA GLY A 366 10.98 19.53 -11.79
C GLY A 366 12.02 20.39 -11.09
N THR A 367 12.07 20.38 -9.77
CA THR A 367 13.05 21.16 -8.98
C THR A 367 14.46 20.56 -9.05
N ARG A 368 14.57 19.25 -9.38
CA ARG A 368 15.84 18.55 -9.65
C ARG A 368 15.74 17.66 -10.90
N GLY A 369 16.86 17.47 -11.59
CA GLY A 369 16.97 16.42 -12.60
C GLY A 369 17.10 15.04 -11.95
N ALA A 370 16.53 14.01 -12.57
CA ALA A 370 16.44 12.67 -11.99
C ALA A 370 17.81 12.05 -11.69
N GLN A 371 18.80 12.24 -12.55
CA GLN A 371 20.16 11.74 -12.33
C GLN A 371 20.82 12.36 -11.09
N LYS A 372 20.67 13.70 -10.93
CA LYS A 372 21.21 14.41 -9.77
C LYS A 372 20.49 13.98 -8.49
N ALA A 373 19.17 13.88 -8.54
CA ALA A 373 18.38 13.45 -7.39
C ALA A 373 18.74 12.02 -6.93
N ALA A 374 18.97 11.09 -7.87
CA ALA A 374 19.37 9.73 -7.57
C ALA A 374 20.78 9.65 -6.96
N ALA A 375 21.73 10.44 -7.44
CA ALA A 375 23.08 10.48 -6.89
C ALA A 375 23.12 11.07 -5.48
N GLU A 376 22.43 12.20 -5.25
CA GLU A 376 22.32 12.82 -3.93
C GLU A 376 21.61 11.89 -2.92
N LEU A 377 20.55 11.20 -3.37
CA LEU A 377 19.85 10.21 -2.56
C LEU A 377 20.77 9.04 -2.16
N GLU A 378 21.55 8.51 -3.09
CA GLU A 378 22.49 7.42 -2.80
C GLU A 378 23.48 7.83 -1.70
N GLU A 379 24.08 9.04 -1.80
CA GLU A 379 24.98 9.57 -0.78
C GLU A 379 24.27 9.76 0.58
N GLU A 380 23.04 10.26 0.57
CA GLU A 380 22.25 10.46 1.79
C GLU A 380 21.90 9.12 2.45
N LEU A 381 21.48 8.11 1.68
CA LEU A 381 21.20 6.78 2.19
C LEU A 381 22.45 6.09 2.78
N VAL A 382 23.64 6.29 2.18
CA VAL A 382 24.90 5.82 2.76
C VAL A 382 25.16 6.44 4.13
N LYS A 383 24.93 7.75 4.27
CA LYS A 383 25.11 8.47 5.56
C LYS A 383 24.14 7.98 6.62
N ILE A 384 22.87 7.76 6.25
CA ILE A 384 21.81 7.30 7.17
C ILE A 384 22.08 5.86 7.64
N THR A 385 22.44 4.96 6.72
CA THR A 385 22.42 3.51 6.97
C THR A 385 23.81 2.90 7.20
N GLY A 386 24.86 3.54 6.69
CA GLY A 386 26.20 2.94 6.62
C GLY A 386 26.30 1.78 5.61
N PHE A 387 25.30 1.58 4.76
CA PHE A 387 25.29 0.49 3.80
C PHE A 387 26.12 0.86 2.55
N ARG A 388 26.62 -0.17 1.86
CA ARG A 388 27.38 0.00 0.62
C ARG A 388 26.45 0.28 -0.57
N THR A 389 26.96 0.95 -1.58
CA THR A 389 26.32 1.11 -2.87
C THR A 389 26.63 -0.04 -3.83
N GLY A 390 25.79 -0.27 -4.80
CA GLY A 390 26.01 -1.26 -5.84
C GLY A 390 24.88 -1.35 -6.87
N PRO A 391 25.02 -2.22 -7.88
CA PRO A 391 24.01 -2.36 -8.90
C PRO A 391 22.72 -2.96 -8.32
N PRO A 392 21.54 -2.68 -8.97
CA PRO A 392 20.29 -3.29 -8.60
C PRO A 392 20.39 -4.82 -8.78
N ARG A 393 19.82 -5.54 -7.82
CA ARG A 393 19.62 -6.97 -7.96
C ARG A 393 18.39 -7.18 -8.83
N ILE A 394 18.59 -7.82 -9.97
CA ILE A 394 17.47 -8.34 -10.76
C ILE A 394 16.86 -9.43 -9.90
N THR A 395 15.62 -9.21 -9.43
CA THR A 395 14.94 -10.17 -8.56
C THR A 395 14.78 -11.49 -9.28
N ASP A 396 15.46 -12.51 -8.77
CA ASP A 396 15.10 -13.90 -9.03
C ASP A 396 13.81 -14.24 -8.30
#